data_7b281af7cf2da2fc69a768417e1e42a2
#
_entry.id   7b281af7cf2da2fc69a768417e1e42a2
#
_cell.length_a   1.000
_cell.length_b   1.000
_cell.length_c   1.000
_cell.angle_alpha   90.00
_cell.angle_beta   90.00
_cell.angle_gamma   90.00
#
_symmetry.space_group_name_H-M   'P 1'
#
loop_
_entity.id
_entity.type
_entity.pdbx_description
1 polymer ?
#
loop_
_entity_poly.entity_id
_entity_poly.type
_entity_poly.pdbx_seq_one_letter_code
_entity_poly.pdbx_strand_id
1 'polypeptide(L)'
;DLSAAVWGDGEPEGVRRRAAKQLMKTAKMARAFFDARPGRKSGDRTPAIVNGFTGSSIWHSLYAFPPTSQDYWEKGFEDFGRRFGPILEEFEKQNVNFALEVHPTEIAFDIASAHRALAAVKDHRRFGFNYDPSHLGYQGVDYVKFIRVFAGRIFHAHMKDVWWGHGDGTVGTFGGHTSFGDARRAWDFRSVGRGDIRFEDIIVALNDTGYSGPLSVEWEDIRMDRVHGATESAAYLRRLDFARSQIAFDAAFEKGKQ
;
A
#
# COMPACT_ATOMS: atom_id res chain seq x y z
N ASP A 1 1.91 -16.32 -5.81
CA ASP A 1 1.94 -16.03 -7.25
C ASP A 1 0.50 -15.90 -7.75
N LEU A 2 0.07 -14.67 -8.02
CA LEU A 2 -1.28 -14.34 -8.53
C LEU A 2 -1.54 -15.00 -9.89
N SER A 3 -0.53 -15.16 -10.74
CA SER A 3 -0.68 -15.80 -12.04
C SER A 3 -0.99 -17.29 -11.88
N ALA A 4 -0.31 -17.98 -10.98
CA ALA A 4 -0.61 -19.37 -10.65
C ALA A 4 -1.99 -19.51 -9.98
N ALA A 5 -2.40 -18.54 -9.15
CA ALA A 5 -3.72 -18.51 -8.53
C ALA A 5 -4.84 -18.25 -9.55
N VAL A 6 -4.62 -17.39 -10.53
CA VAL A 6 -5.62 -17.03 -11.55
C VAL A 6 -5.70 -18.09 -12.65
N TRP A 7 -4.57 -18.65 -13.07
CA TRP A 7 -4.49 -19.54 -14.23
C TRP A 7 -4.38 -21.03 -13.87
N GLY A 8 -4.13 -21.35 -12.58
CA GLY A 8 -3.71 -22.69 -12.16
C GLY A 8 -4.79 -23.74 -12.01
N ASP A 9 -6.07 -23.40 -11.76
CA ASP A 9 -7.12 -24.41 -11.55
C ASP A 9 -8.49 -24.11 -12.14
N GLY A 10 -8.64 -23.02 -12.87
CA GLY A 10 -9.85 -22.71 -13.64
C GLY A 10 -11.13 -22.45 -12.82
N GLU A 11 -11.12 -22.63 -11.48
CA GLU A 11 -12.29 -22.44 -10.62
C GLU A 11 -12.06 -21.28 -9.63
N PRO A 12 -12.76 -20.13 -9.78
CA PRO A 12 -12.55 -18.95 -8.95
C PRO A 12 -12.70 -19.20 -7.44
N GLU A 13 -13.65 -20.02 -7.02
CA GLU A 13 -13.87 -20.32 -5.61
C GLU A 13 -12.75 -21.17 -5.02
N GLY A 14 -12.19 -22.09 -5.79
CA GLY A 14 -11.01 -22.85 -5.39
C GLY A 14 -9.79 -21.96 -5.16
N VAL A 15 -9.54 -21.02 -6.07
CA VAL A 15 -8.50 -20.00 -5.93
C VAL A 15 -8.67 -19.21 -4.64
N ARG A 16 -9.86 -18.68 -4.40
CA ARG A 16 -10.19 -17.89 -3.21
C ARG A 16 -9.99 -18.66 -1.90
N ARG A 17 -10.46 -19.91 -1.85
CA ARG A 17 -10.26 -20.80 -0.67
C ARG A 17 -8.79 -21.05 -0.39
N ARG A 18 -7.97 -21.31 -1.42
CA ARG A 18 -6.52 -21.51 -1.25
C ARG A 18 -5.83 -20.26 -0.80
N ALA A 19 -6.15 -19.08 -1.39
CA ALA A 19 -5.61 -17.80 -0.99
C ALA A 19 -5.94 -17.48 0.48
N ALA A 20 -7.19 -17.64 0.91
CA ALA A 20 -7.59 -17.44 2.30
C ALA A 20 -6.82 -18.37 3.26
N LYS A 21 -6.72 -19.68 2.93
CA LYS A 21 -5.94 -20.62 3.73
C LYS A 21 -4.46 -20.25 3.80
N GLN A 22 -3.90 -19.74 2.71
CA GLN A 22 -2.51 -19.29 2.67
C GLN A 22 -2.30 -18.06 3.54
N LEU A 23 -3.17 -17.06 3.44
CA LEU A 23 -3.11 -15.85 4.29
C LEU A 23 -3.17 -16.19 5.78
N MET A 24 -4.08 -17.09 6.19
CA MET A 24 -4.17 -17.53 7.58
C MET A 24 -2.90 -18.26 8.06
N LYS A 25 -2.24 -19.03 7.21
CA LYS A 25 -0.95 -19.64 7.52
C LYS A 25 0.16 -18.59 7.62
N THR A 26 0.14 -17.61 6.71
CA THR A 26 1.11 -16.52 6.69
C THR A 26 1.01 -15.69 7.98
N ALA A 27 -0.19 -15.44 8.52
CA ALA A 27 -0.35 -14.76 9.80
C ALA A 27 0.36 -15.52 10.94
N LYS A 28 0.17 -16.84 11.04
CA LYS A 28 0.87 -17.68 12.04
C LYS A 28 2.39 -17.62 11.89
N MET A 29 2.86 -17.74 10.67
CA MET A 29 4.29 -17.68 10.36
C MET A 29 4.89 -16.32 10.67
N ALA A 30 4.21 -15.22 10.27
CA ALA A 30 4.64 -13.86 10.56
C ALA A 30 4.74 -13.62 12.08
N ARG A 31 3.78 -14.11 12.87
CA ARG A 31 3.85 -14.03 14.33
C ARG A 31 5.06 -14.79 14.87
N ALA A 32 5.31 -16.00 14.40
CA ALA A 32 6.44 -16.80 14.86
C ALA A 32 7.79 -16.14 14.53
N PHE A 33 7.96 -15.59 13.33
CA PHE A 33 9.17 -14.83 12.96
C PHE A 33 9.32 -13.57 13.79
N PHE A 34 8.24 -12.84 13.98
CA PHE A 34 8.26 -11.62 14.77
C PHE A 34 8.63 -11.91 16.24
N ASP A 35 8.18 -13.03 16.79
CA ASP A 35 8.52 -13.44 18.16
C ASP A 35 9.96 -13.91 18.30
N ALA A 36 10.50 -14.54 17.25
CA ALA A 36 11.87 -15.04 17.22
C ALA A 36 12.93 -13.97 16.88
N ARG A 37 12.51 -12.72 16.56
CA ARG A 37 13.46 -11.67 16.15
C ARG A 37 14.45 -11.33 17.27
N PRO A 38 15.74 -11.08 16.95
CA PRO A 38 16.74 -10.64 17.92
C PRO A 38 16.31 -9.34 18.62
N GLY A 39 16.58 -9.24 19.92
CA GLY A 39 16.31 -8.03 20.70
C GLY A 39 14.85 -7.80 21.09
N ARG A 40 13.92 -8.72 20.79
CA ARG A 40 12.54 -8.61 21.26
C ARG A 40 12.49 -8.61 22.79
N LYS A 41 11.80 -7.62 23.35
CA LYS A 41 11.56 -7.53 24.80
C LYS A 41 10.48 -8.52 25.21
N SER A 42 10.62 -9.12 26.41
CA SER A 42 9.57 -9.92 27.01
C SER A 42 8.31 -9.07 27.19
N GLY A 43 7.14 -9.61 26.82
CA GLY A 43 5.87 -8.88 26.91
C GLY A 43 5.59 -7.88 25.79
N ASP A 44 6.44 -7.80 24.76
CA ASP A 44 6.18 -6.97 23.59
C ASP A 44 4.91 -7.46 22.87
N ARG A 45 3.88 -6.59 22.85
CA ARG A 45 2.57 -6.84 22.24
C ARG A 45 2.41 -6.19 20.87
N THR A 46 3.47 -5.65 20.30
CA THR A 46 3.44 -5.05 18.96
C THR A 46 2.93 -6.08 17.94
N PRO A 47 1.95 -5.75 17.10
CA PRO A 47 1.52 -6.63 16.04
C PRO A 47 2.62 -6.88 15.02
N ALA A 48 2.72 -8.11 14.53
CA ALA A 48 3.46 -8.36 13.29
C ALA A 48 2.66 -7.81 12.11
N ILE A 49 3.30 -7.58 10.98
CA ILE A 49 2.67 -7.02 9.77
C ILE A 49 2.85 -8.02 8.62
N VAL A 50 1.80 -8.21 7.85
CA VAL A 50 1.81 -8.94 6.59
C VAL A 50 1.29 -7.99 5.51
N ASN A 51 2.13 -7.66 4.56
CA ASN A 51 1.72 -6.94 3.36
C ASN A 51 1.14 -7.93 2.36
N GLY A 52 0.14 -7.50 1.61
CA GLY A 52 -0.47 -8.37 0.61
C GLY A 52 -1.57 -7.70 -0.19
N PHE A 53 -2.09 -8.49 -1.11
CA PHE A 53 -3.17 -8.11 -2.01
C PHE A 53 -4.47 -8.83 -1.64
N THR A 54 -5.59 -8.20 -1.95
CA THR A 54 -6.93 -8.74 -1.71
C THR A 54 -7.54 -9.31 -2.98
N GLY A 55 -7.11 -8.80 -4.13
CA GLY A 55 -7.86 -8.89 -5.36
C GLY A 55 -9.19 -8.14 -5.28
N SER A 56 -9.97 -8.25 -6.33
CA SER A 56 -11.31 -7.68 -6.40
C SER A 56 -12.19 -8.47 -7.37
N SER A 57 -13.48 -8.57 -7.10
CA SER A 57 -14.46 -9.14 -8.02
C SER A 57 -15.07 -8.09 -8.96
N ILE A 58 -14.76 -6.81 -8.78
CA ILE A 58 -15.39 -5.68 -9.49
C ILE A 58 -14.43 -4.83 -10.31
N TRP A 59 -13.16 -4.65 -9.89
CA TRP A 59 -12.24 -3.70 -10.51
C TRP A 59 -11.53 -4.19 -11.79
N HIS A 60 -12.00 -5.26 -12.40
CA HIS A 60 -11.72 -5.53 -13.81
C HIS A 60 -12.46 -4.54 -14.74
N SER A 61 -13.50 -3.83 -14.24
CA SER A 61 -14.18 -2.72 -14.88
C SER A 61 -13.55 -1.40 -14.46
N LEU A 62 -12.50 -0.96 -15.15
CA LEU A 62 -11.87 0.35 -14.90
C LEU A 62 -12.69 1.53 -15.39
N TYR A 63 -13.68 1.29 -16.27
CA TYR A 63 -14.54 2.31 -16.85
C TYR A 63 -15.98 1.82 -16.89
N ALA A 64 -16.92 2.64 -16.39
CA ALA A 64 -18.30 2.27 -16.20
C ALA A 64 -19.14 2.28 -17.51
N PHE A 65 -18.59 1.72 -18.58
CA PHE A 65 -19.30 1.56 -19.84
C PHE A 65 -19.10 0.13 -20.41
N PRO A 66 -20.15 -0.61 -20.72
CA PRO A 66 -21.58 -0.28 -20.52
C PRO A 66 -21.90 0.11 -19.06
N PRO A 67 -22.93 0.95 -18.82
CA PRO A 67 -23.26 1.40 -17.47
C PRO A 67 -23.42 0.23 -16.50
N THR A 68 -22.71 0.30 -15.38
CA THR A 68 -22.78 -0.70 -14.30
C THR A 68 -23.72 -0.17 -13.23
N SER A 69 -24.60 -1.01 -12.71
CA SER A 69 -25.51 -0.62 -11.64
C SER A 69 -24.77 -0.34 -10.34
N GLN A 70 -25.31 0.57 -9.52
CA GLN A 70 -24.78 0.81 -8.17
C GLN A 70 -24.74 -0.48 -7.34
N ASP A 71 -25.73 -1.35 -7.49
CA ASP A 71 -25.81 -2.65 -6.86
C ASP A 71 -24.62 -3.58 -7.19
N TYR A 72 -24.05 -3.48 -8.39
CA TYR A 72 -22.85 -4.23 -8.75
C TYR A 72 -21.65 -3.87 -7.85
N TRP A 73 -21.42 -2.57 -7.62
CA TRP A 73 -20.32 -2.09 -6.78
C TRP A 73 -20.54 -2.47 -5.32
N GLU A 74 -21.76 -2.29 -4.79
CA GLU A 74 -22.10 -2.66 -3.41
C GLU A 74 -21.88 -4.14 -3.17
N LYS A 75 -22.35 -5.02 -4.03
CA LYS A 75 -22.14 -6.47 -3.95
C LYS A 75 -20.66 -6.86 -3.96
N GLY A 76 -19.83 -6.12 -4.69
CA GLY A 76 -18.39 -6.36 -4.70
C GLY A 76 -17.75 -6.11 -3.35
N PHE A 77 -18.09 -5.02 -2.68
CA PHE A 77 -17.59 -4.72 -1.33
C PHE A 77 -18.19 -5.65 -0.27
N GLU A 78 -19.46 -6.04 -0.38
CA GLU A 78 -20.08 -7.05 0.48
C GLU A 78 -19.36 -8.42 0.35
N ASP A 79 -19.08 -8.85 -0.88
CA ASP A 79 -18.33 -10.09 -1.14
C ASP A 79 -16.93 -10.04 -0.51
N PHE A 80 -16.23 -8.91 -0.67
CA PHE A 80 -14.95 -8.67 -0.02
C PHE A 80 -15.06 -8.80 1.51
N GLY A 81 -15.97 -8.07 2.14
CA GLY A 81 -16.17 -8.10 3.60
C GLY A 81 -16.49 -9.51 4.13
N ARG A 82 -17.36 -10.23 3.42
CA ARG A 82 -17.73 -11.61 3.75
C ARG A 82 -16.53 -12.57 3.69
N ARG A 83 -15.64 -12.40 2.72
CA ARG A 83 -14.46 -13.27 2.53
C ARG A 83 -13.31 -12.89 3.45
N PHE A 84 -13.06 -11.60 3.63
CA PHE A 84 -11.94 -11.13 4.44
C PHE A 84 -12.21 -11.16 5.94
N GLY A 85 -13.47 -11.07 6.37
CA GLY A 85 -13.83 -11.15 7.79
C GLY A 85 -13.19 -12.33 8.52
N PRO A 86 -13.40 -13.60 8.09
CA PRO A 86 -12.78 -14.77 8.72
C PRO A 86 -11.24 -14.77 8.69
N ILE A 87 -10.63 -14.17 7.67
CA ILE A 87 -9.17 -14.02 7.57
C ILE A 87 -8.69 -13.05 8.67
N LEU A 88 -9.34 -11.90 8.80
CA LEU A 88 -8.98 -10.89 9.80
C LEU A 88 -9.19 -11.39 11.24
N GLU A 89 -10.17 -12.23 11.49
CA GLU A 89 -10.34 -12.91 12.78
C GLU A 89 -9.14 -13.81 13.12
N GLU A 90 -8.58 -14.52 12.14
CA GLU A 90 -7.35 -15.28 12.36
C GLU A 90 -6.14 -14.37 12.57
N PHE A 91 -6.02 -13.26 11.83
CA PHE A 91 -5.01 -12.24 12.06
C PHE A 91 -5.08 -11.64 13.47
N GLU A 92 -6.31 -11.43 13.98
CA GLU A 92 -6.55 -10.96 15.34
C GLU A 92 -6.02 -11.96 16.38
N LYS A 93 -6.35 -13.25 16.23
CA LYS A 93 -5.88 -14.32 17.12
C LYS A 93 -4.36 -14.41 17.16
N GLN A 94 -3.70 -14.16 16.04
CA GLN A 94 -2.24 -14.19 15.94
C GLN A 94 -1.57 -12.87 16.32
N ASN A 95 -2.31 -11.81 16.65
CA ASN A 95 -1.79 -10.47 16.85
C ASN A 95 -0.94 -9.99 15.64
N VAL A 96 -1.52 -10.06 14.45
CA VAL A 96 -0.89 -9.66 13.17
C VAL A 96 -1.81 -8.67 12.47
N ASN A 97 -1.25 -7.63 11.87
CA ASN A 97 -1.96 -6.70 11.01
C ASN A 97 -1.82 -7.12 9.54
N PHE A 98 -2.89 -7.03 8.79
CA PHE A 98 -2.88 -7.14 7.34
C PHE A 98 -2.79 -5.73 6.74
N ALA A 99 -1.78 -5.48 5.94
CA ALA A 99 -1.55 -4.23 5.25
C ALA A 99 -1.79 -4.42 3.75
N LEU A 100 -2.96 -3.97 3.27
CA LEU A 100 -3.29 -3.99 1.85
C LEU A 100 -2.43 -2.98 1.11
N GLU A 101 -1.72 -3.40 0.09
CA GLU A 101 -1.14 -2.47 -0.86
C GLU A 101 -2.24 -1.86 -1.72
N VAL A 102 -2.36 -0.53 -1.67
CA VAL A 102 -3.37 0.23 -2.42
C VAL A 102 -2.92 0.31 -3.87
N HIS A 103 -3.48 -0.56 -4.69
CA HIS A 103 -3.00 -0.85 -6.04
C HIS A 103 -4.20 -1.00 -7.00
N PRO A 104 -4.13 -0.48 -8.24
CA PRO A 104 -5.16 -0.77 -9.26
C PRO A 104 -5.47 -2.26 -9.36
N THR A 105 -6.75 -2.59 -9.49
CA THR A 105 -7.35 -3.93 -9.49
C THR A 105 -7.54 -4.59 -8.11
N GLU A 106 -6.91 -4.09 -7.06
CA GLU A 106 -7.23 -4.48 -5.69
C GLU A 106 -8.56 -3.86 -5.22
N ILE A 107 -9.11 -4.34 -4.10
CA ILE A 107 -10.41 -3.79 -3.60
C ILE A 107 -10.33 -2.29 -3.31
N ALA A 108 -9.16 -1.78 -2.94
CA ALA A 108 -8.87 -0.37 -2.77
C ALA A 108 -7.70 0.06 -3.66
N PHE A 109 -7.89 1.13 -4.43
CA PHE A 109 -6.88 1.70 -5.34
C PHE A 109 -6.84 3.24 -5.30
N ASP A 110 -7.73 3.86 -4.51
CA ASP A 110 -7.80 5.30 -4.25
C ASP A 110 -8.39 5.55 -2.85
N ILE A 111 -8.50 6.83 -2.45
CA ILE A 111 -9.05 7.21 -1.13
C ILE A 111 -10.50 6.76 -0.98
N ALA A 112 -11.32 6.88 -2.03
CA ALA A 112 -12.74 6.55 -1.97
C ALA A 112 -12.96 5.04 -1.80
N SER A 113 -12.29 4.23 -2.60
CA SER A 113 -12.37 2.77 -2.50
C SER A 113 -11.74 2.23 -1.21
N ALA A 114 -10.69 2.91 -0.69
CA ALA A 114 -10.09 2.56 0.60
C ALA A 114 -11.05 2.77 1.78
N HIS A 115 -11.83 3.86 1.80
CA HIS A 115 -12.90 4.04 2.78
C HIS A 115 -13.95 2.94 2.70
N ARG A 116 -14.37 2.57 1.49
CA ARG A 116 -15.34 1.50 1.30
C ARG A 116 -14.79 0.13 1.72
N ALA A 117 -13.53 -0.15 1.47
CA ALA A 117 -12.88 -1.38 1.90
C ALA A 117 -12.84 -1.48 3.43
N LEU A 118 -12.49 -0.40 4.14
CA LEU A 118 -12.55 -0.36 5.60
C LEU A 118 -13.97 -0.61 6.12
N ALA A 119 -14.97 0.08 5.56
CA ALA A 119 -16.38 -0.10 5.93
C ALA A 119 -16.86 -1.56 5.69
N ALA A 120 -16.46 -2.17 4.57
CA ALA A 120 -16.83 -3.54 4.24
C ALA A 120 -16.32 -4.58 5.24
N VAL A 121 -15.16 -4.34 5.84
CA VAL A 121 -14.63 -5.16 6.95
C VAL A 121 -14.99 -4.60 8.33
N LYS A 122 -15.99 -3.72 8.42
CA LYS A 122 -16.49 -3.11 9.68
C LYS A 122 -15.38 -2.45 10.49
N ASP A 123 -14.50 -1.71 9.81
CA ASP A 123 -13.35 -1.04 10.41
C ASP A 123 -12.45 -1.97 11.25
N HIS A 124 -12.38 -3.25 10.90
CA HIS A 124 -11.62 -4.24 11.65
C HIS A 124 -10.20 -3.75 11.90
N ARG A 125 -9.76 -3.73 13.17
CA ARG A 125 -8.50 -3.10 13.59
C ARG A 125 -7.24 -3.72 12.96
N ARG A 126 -7.33 -4.96 12.46
CA ARG A 126 -6.21 -5.66 11.80
C ARG A 126 -6.13 -5.39 10.31
N PHE A 127 -7.06 -4.65 9.75
CA PHE A 127 -7.02 -4.23 8.35
C PHE A 127 -6.53 -2.79 8.25
N GLY A 128 -5.52 -2.57 7.45
CA GLY A 128 -4.96 -1.28 7.12
C GLY A 128 -4.19 -1.35 5.81
N PHE A 129 -3.27 -0.41 5.61
CA PHE A 129 -2.67 -0.21 4.32
C PHE A 129 -1.14 -0.33 4.38
N ASN A 130 -0.60 -0.97 3.35
CA ASN A 130 0.75 -0.77 2.88
C ASN A 130 0.68 0.40 1.88
N TYR A 131 1.18 1.54 2.29
CA TYR A 131 1.14 2.76 1.51
C TYR A 131 2.17 2.70 0.38
N ASP A 132 1.73 2.95 -0.84
CA ASP A 132 2.61 3.12 -2.00
C ASP A 132 2.16 4.37 -2.79
N PRO A 133 2.98 5.43 -2.84
CA PRO A 133 2.62 6.67 -3.52
C PRO A 133 2.57 6.53 -5.04
N SER A 134 3.33 5.59 -5.60
CA SER A 134 3.47 5.46 -7.05
C SER A 134 2.15 5.06 -7.72
N HIS A 135 1.42 4.12 -7.10
CA HIS A 135 0.13 3.66 -7.61
C HIS A 135 -0.99 4.70 -7.49
N LEU A 136 -0.83 5.68 -6.61
CA LEU A 136 -1.76 6.79 -6.43
C LEU A 136 -1.41 7.95 -7.37
N GLY A 137 -0.11 8.28 -7.49
CA GLY A 137 0.37 9.49 -8.16
C GLY A 137 -0.03 9.56 -9.63
N TYR A 138 0.28 8.53 -10.42
CA TYR A 138 -0.03 8.56 -11.86
C TYR A 138 -1.54 8.53 -12.16
N GLN A 139 -2.37 8.11 -11.20
CA GLN A 139 -3.83 8.18 -11.31
C GLN A 139 -4.39 9.59 -11.02
N GLY A 140 -3.56 10.52 -10.53
CA GLY A 140 -4.00 11.84 -10.08
C GLY A 140 -4.63 11.83 -8.68
N VAL A 141 -4.43 10.77 -7.90
CA VAL A 141 -4.86 10.69 -6.50
C VAL A 141 -3.84 11.39 -5.62
N ASP A 142 -4.31 12.24 -4.71
CA ASP A 142 -3.46 12.91 -3.73
C ASP A 142 -2.89 11.90 -2.72
N TYR A 143 -1.68 11.44 -2.99
CA TYR A 143 -0.99 10.43 -2.19
C TYR A 143 -0.57 10.97 -0.80
N VAL A 144 -0.35 12.27 -0.64
CA VAL A 144 -0.05 12.87 0.68
C VAL A 144 -1.32 12.95 1.53
N LYS A 145 -2.45 13.32 0.93
CA LYS A 145 -3.76 13.31 1.58
C LYS A 145 -4.14 11.90 2.03
N PHE A 146 -3.80 10.86 1.25
CA PHE A 146 -4.04 9.46 1.64
C PHE A 146 -3.47 9.15 3.03
N ILE A 147 -2.22 9.54 3.31
CA ILE A 147 -1.57 9.34 4.60
C ILE A 147 -2.36 10.02 5.73
N ARG A 148 -2.78 11.27 5.52
CA ARG A 148 -3.50 12.06 6.53
C ARG A 148 -4.90 11.51 6.81
N VAL A 149 -5.61 11.09 5.76
CA VAL A 149 -6.96 10.51 5.86
C VAL A 149 -6.94 9.18 6.60
N PHE A 150 -5.92 8.35 6.35
CA PHE A 150 -5.80 7.03 6.96
C PHE A 150 -4.75 6.96 8.07
N ALA A 151 -4.57 8.08 8.81
CA ALA A 151 -3.72 8.11 9.99
C ALA A 151 -4.06 6.97 10.95
N GLY A 152 -3.02 6.24 11.43
CA GLY A 152 -3.19 5.06 12.29
C GLY A 152 -3.62 3.78 11.55
N ARG A 153 -3.87 3.84 10.24
CA ARG A 153 -4.17 2.68 9.38
C ARG A 153 -3.05 2.39 8.38
N ILE A 154 -2.02 3.22 8.31
CA ILE A 154 -0.80 2.92 7.55
C ILE A 154 0.06 2.00 8.41
N PHE A 155 0.16 0.73 8.05
CA PHE A 155 0.93 -0.25 8.81
C PHE A 155 2.32 -0.48 8.22
N HIS A 156 2.47 -0.22 6.94
CA HIS A 156 3.73 -0.27 6.22
C HIS A 156 3.76 0.81 5.14
N ALA A 157 4.96 1.21 4.71
CA ALA A 157 5.13 2.20 3.66
C ALA A 157 6.20 1.74 2.66
N HIS A 158 5.78 1.56 1.42
CA HIS A 158 6.65 1.46 0.27
C HIS A 158 7.05 2.86 -0.20
N MET A 159 8.32 3.02 -0.48
CA MET A 159 8.88 4.19 -1.15
C MET A 159 9.22 3.76 -2.56
N LYS A 160 8.31 4.03 -3.47
CA LYS A 160 8.38 3.72 -4.89
C LYS A 160 8.06 4.97 -5.69
N ASP A 161 8.86 5.24 -6.68
CA ASP A 161 8.70 6.43 -7.51
C ASP A 161 8.07 6.09 -8.86
N VAL A 162 7.42 7.07 -9.45
CA VAL A 162 6.77 6.96 -10.75
C VAL A 162 6.86 8.29 -11.47
N TRP A 163 7.20 8.24 -12.74
CA TRP A 163 7.05 9.36 -13.65
C TRP A 163 5.71 9.26 -14.36
N TRP A 164 5.05 10.39 -14.59
CA TRP A 164 3.86 10.47 -15.45
C TRP A 164 3.89 11.71 -16.35
N GLY A 165 3.23 11.59 -17.50
CA GLY A 165 3.20 12.64 -18.51
C GLY A 165 2.37 12.21 -19.71
N HIS A 166 2.80 12.62 -20.88
CA HIS A 166 2.07 12.31 -22.11
C HIS A 166 2.77 11.23 -22.98
N GLY A 167 3.95 10.75 -22.59
CA GLY A 167 4.76 9.89 -23.48
C GLY A 167 4.98 10.56 -24.85
N ASP A 168 4.72 9.81 -25.92
CA ASP A 168 4.65 10.36 -27.27
C ASP A 168 3.23 10.80 -27.70
N GLY A 169 2.28 10.76 -26.77
CA GLY A 169 0.89 11.14 -26.99
C GLY A 169 0.01 10.06 -27.63
N THR A 170 0.53 8.87 -27.88
CA THR A 170 -0.23 7.79 -28.54
C THR A 170 -0.88 6.81 -27.57
N VAL A 171 -0.43 6.75 -26.31
CA VAL A 171 -0.95 5.87 -25.26
C VAL A 171 -1.33 6.69 -24.04
N GLY A 172 -2.55 6.49 -23.53
CA GLY A 172 -3.04 7.16 -22.31
C GLY A 172 -2.69 6.39 -21.03
N THR A 173 -3.26 6.88 -19.90
CA THR A 173 -3.03 6.31 -18.57
C THR A 173 -3.40 4.82 -18.47
N PHE A 174 -4.40 4.36 -19.25
CA PHE A 174 -4.81 2.95 -19.30
C PHE A 174 -3.90 2.07 -20.18
N GLY A 175 -2.68 2.48 -20.43
CA GLY A 175 -1.74 1.87 -21.36
C GLY A 175 -1.19 0.49 -20.99
N GLY A 176 -1.92 -0.33 -20.22
CA GLY A 176 -1.51 -1.66 -19.77
C GLY A 176 -1.19 -2.68 -20.88
N HIS A 177 -1.52 -2.36 -22.15
CA HIS A 177 -1.12 -3.12 -23.34
C HIS A 177 0.29 -2.82 -23.84
N THR A 178 0.99 -1.86 -23.23
CA THR A 178 2.39 -1.52 -23.51
C THR A 178 3.30 -2.02 -22.38
N SER A 179 4.48 -2.52 -22.71
CA SER A 179 5.48 -2.94 -21.74
C SER A 179 6.05 -1.76 -20.96
N PHE A 180 6.48 -1.99 -19.70
CA PHE A 180 7.27 -0.99 -18.98
C PHE A 180 8.54 -0.62 -19.78
N GLY A 181 8.90 0.67 -19.77
CA GLY A 181 10.00 1.21 -20.58
C GLY A 181 9.64 1.60 -22.02
N ASP A 182 8.43 1.28 -22.48
CA ASP A 182 7.95 1.72 -23.80
C ASP A 182 7.80 3.25 -23.82
N ALA A 183 8.39 3.90 -24.81
CA ALA A 183 8.37 5.36 -24.92
C ALA A 183 6.96 5.97 -25.10
N ARG A 184 6.00 5.17 -25.52
CA ARG A 184 4.59 5.59 -25.68
C ARG A 184 3.84 5.70 -24.36
N ARG A 185 4.31 5.06 -23.27
CA ARG A 185 3.59 5.05 -21.99
C ARG A 185 3.43 6.46 -21.43
N ALA A 186 2.26 6.74 -20.88
CA ALA A 186 1.98 7.99 -20.17
C ALA A 186 2.50 7.99 -18.71
N TRP A 187 2.97 6.88 -18.21
CA TRP A 187 3.63 6.75 -16.90
C TRP A 187 4.53 5.53 -16.86
N ASP A 188 5.55 5.56 -16.01
CA ASP A 188 6.46 4.44 -15.83
C ASP A 188 7.13 4.53 -14.46
N PHE A 189 7.46 3.40 -13.84
CA PHE A 189 8.15 3.39 -12.56
C PHE A 189 9.58 3.87 -12.70
N ARG A 190 10.08 4.50 -11.62
CA ARG A 190 11.42 5.08 -11.54
C ARG A 190 12.08 4.71 -10.21
N SER A 191 13.40 4.70 -10.21
CA SER A 191 14.18 4.72 -8.98
C SER A 191 13.82 5.94 -8.15
N VAL A 192 13.75 5.78 -6.83
CA VAL A 192 13.30 6.83 -5.90
C VAL A 192 14.12 8.12 -6.04
N GLY A 193 13.44 9.24 -6.24
CA GLY A 193 14.02 10.54 -6.51
C GLY A 193 14.26 10.85 -7.99
N ARG A 194 13.79 9.98 -8.90
CA ARG A 194 13.92 10.15 -10.36
C ARG A 194 12.57 10.23 -11.08
N GLY A 195 11.47 10.14 -10.36
CA GLY A 195 10.11 10.36 -10.85
C GLY A 195 9.52 11.68 -10.37
N ASP A 196 8.20 11.69 -10.21
CA ASP A 196 7.42 12.88 -9.88
C ASP A 196 6.85 12.84 -8.46
N ILE A 197 7.16 11.82 -7.67
CA ILE A 197 6.69 11.72 -6.28
C ILE A 197 7.49 12.66 -5.38
N ARG A 198 6.77 13.45 -4.58
CA ARG A 198 7.35 14.40 -3.63
C ARG A 198 7.58 13.73 -2.28
N PHE A 199 8.68 13.02 -2.13
CA PHE A 199 8.99 12.21 -0.94
C PHE A 199 9.11 13.02 0.34
N GLU A 200 9.60 14.26 0.28
CA GLU A 200 9.67 15.14 1.45
C GLU A 200 8.29 15.39 2.06
N ASP A 201 7.28 15.67 1.22
CA ASP A 201 5.90 15.87 1.67
C ASP A 201 5.33 14.60 2.32
N ILE A 202 5.73 13.42 1.81
CA ILE A 202 5.37 12.12 2.39
C ILE A 202 5.98 11.96 3.78
N ILE A 203 7.28 12.26 3.95
CA ILE A 203 7.96 12.16 5.24
C ILE A 203 7.30 13.11 6.26
N VAL A 204 6.99 14.36 5.86
CA VAL A 204 6.24 15.30 6.71
C VAL A 204 4.90 14.70 7.13
N ALA A 205 4.12 14.16 6.18
CA ALA A 205 2.80 13.61 6.48
C ALA A 205 2.87 12.37 7.39
N LEU A 206 3.83 11.47 7.16
CA LEU A 206 4.06 10.30 8.01
C LEU A 206 4.45 10.72 9.44
N ASN A 207 5.32 11.71 9.58
CA ASN A 207 5.71 12.28 10.88
C ASN A 207 4.51 12.92 11.59
N ASP A 208 3.70 13.71 10.87
CA ASP A 208 2.51 14.37 11.43
C ASP A 208 1.48 13.37 11.94
N THR A 209 1.34 12.23 11.27
CA THR A 209 0.38 11.16 11.63
C THR A 209 0.94 10.17 12.64
N GLY A 210 2.20 10.30 13.05
CA GLY A 210 2.85 9.44 14.05
C GLY A 210 3.24 8.07 13.53
N TYR A 211 3.41 7.90 12.22
CA TYR A 211 3.93 6.67 11.65
C TYR A 211 5.37 6.42 12.15
N SER A 212 5.63 5.22 12.62
CA SER A 212 6.94 4.82 13.16
C SER A 212 7.45 3.50 12.58
N GLY A 213 6.80 3.02 11.52
CA GLY A 213 7.19 1.82 10.79
C GLY A 213 8.37 2.06 9.84
N PRO A 214 8.87 1.01 9.20
CA PRO A 214 9.95 1.12 8.23
C PRO A 214 9.49 1.80 6.93
N LEU A 215 10.44 2.48 6.26
CA LEU A 215 10.32 2.94 4.89
C LEU A 215 11.04 1.95 3.99
N SER A 216 10.31 1.17 3.21
CA SER A 216 10.90 0.15 2.35
C SER A 216 11.00 0.65 0.92
N VAL A 217 12.22 0.65 0.37
CA VAL A 217 12.38 0.86 -1.07
C VAL A 217 11.74 -0.31 -1.81
N GLU A 218 10.73 -0.04 -2.60
CA GLU A 218 10.26 -0.94 -3.62
C GLU A 218 10.78 -0.44 -4.97
N TRP A 219 11.68 -1.21 -5.58
CA TRP A 219 12.38 -0.77 -6.77
C TRP A 219 11.86 -1.47 -8.02
N GLU A 220 11.35 -0.66 -8.96
CA GLU A 220 10.90 -1.10 -10.28
C GLU A 220 11.27 -0.01 -11.31
N ASP A 221 12.46 -0.07 -11.85
CA ASP A 221 12.92 0.85 -12.90
C ASP A 221 13.59 0.06 -14.03
N ILE A 222 12.88 -0.16 -15.12
CA ILE A 222 13.37 -0.93 -16.26
C ILE A 222 14.57 -0.26 -16.98
N ARG A 223 14.82 1.01 -16.72
CA ARG A 223 15.87 1.79 -17.40
C ARG A 223 17.17 1.87 -16.59
N MET A 224 17.22 1.20 -15.44
CA MET A 224 18.37 1.25 -14.54
C MET A 224 18.77 -0.15 -14.08
N ASP A 225 20.05 -0.36 -13.80
CA ASP A 225 20.51 -1.56 -13.09
C ASP A 225 19.87 -1.63 -11.69
N ARG A 226 19.32 -2.78 -11.34
CA ARG A 226 18.55 -2.95 -10.10
C ARG A 226 19.36 -2.72 -8.83
N VAL A 227 20.64 -3.15 -8.82
CA VAL A 227 21.49 -3.01 -7.64
C VAL A 227 21.87 -1.55 -7.44
N HIS A 228 22.24 -0.89 -8.55
CA HIS A 228 22.51 0.55 -8.54
C HIS A 228 21.28 1.34 -8.11
N GLY A 229 20.14 1.13 -8.75
CA GLY A 229 18.92 1.88 -8.50
C GLY A 229 18.36 1.68 -7.09
N ALA A 230 18.34 0.45 -6.57
CA ALA A 230 17.91 0.19 -5.20
C ALA A 230 18.85 0.83 -4.16
N THR A 231 20.17 0.78 -4.40
CA THR A 231 21.17 1.39 -3.53
C THR A 231 21.05 2.92 -3.51
N GLU A 232 20.91 3.54 -4.68
CA GLU A 232 20.71 4.99 -4.82
C GLU A 232 19.40 5.43 -4.15
N SER A 233 18.31 4.72 -4.39
CA SER A 233 17.00 4.97 -3.77
C SER A 233 17.07 4.95 -2.25
N ALA A 234 17.74 3.95 -1.67
CA ALA A 234 17.92 3.87 -0.23
C ALA A 234 18.79 5.01 0.32
N ALA A 235 19.83 5.42 -0.40
CA ALA A 235 20.67 6.55 -0.02
C ALA A 235 19.90 7.88 -0.10
N TYR A 236 19.06 8.05 -1.13
CA TYR A 236 18.21 9.22 -1.29
C TYR A 236 17.23 9.35 -0.11
N LEU A 237 16.51 8.29 0.24
CA LEU A 237 15.55 8.30 1.35
C LEU A 237 16.22 8.58 2.69
N ARG A 238 17.38 8.00 2.97
CA ARG A 238 18.13 8.28 4.22
C ARG A 238 18.50 9.75 4.38
N ARG A 239 18.67 10.50 3.30
CA ARG A 239 18.92 11.97 3.35
C ARG A 239 17.66 12.76 3.62
N LEU A 240 16.50 12.25 3.19
CA LEU A 240 15.21 12.89 3.40
C LEU A 240 14.55 12.52 4.72
N ASP A 241 14.91 11.38 5.30
CA ASP A 241 14.32 10.91 6.55
C ASP A 241 14.78 11.80 7.71
N PHE A 242 13.83 12.38 8.42
CA PHE A 242 14.06 13.22 9.59
C PHE A 242 13.01 12.97 10.67
N ALA A 243 13.44 13.06 11.92
CA ALA A 243 12.53 13.00 13.05
C ALA A 243 11.84 14.34 13.27
N ARG A 244 10.56 14.29 13.66
CA ARG A 244 9.83 15.50 14.07
C ARG A 244 10.50 16.15 15.28
N SER A 245 10.55 17.48 15.32
CA SER A 245 11.01 18.22 16.49
C SER A 245 10.17 17.85 17.73
N GLN A 246 10.82 17.57 18.82
CA GLN A 246 10.20 17.34 20.13
C GLN A 246 10.05 18.64 20.96
N ILE A 247 10.56 19.76 20.44
CA ILE A 247 10.62 21.03 21.15
C ILE A 247 9.79 22.05 20.33
N ALA A 248 8.90 22.76 20.98
CA ALA A 248 8.19 23.88 20.36
C ALA A 248 9.20 24.97 19.95
N PHE A 249 8.98 25.58 18.78
CA PHE A 249 9.87 26.60 18.20
C PHE A 249 10.14 27.76 19.19
N ASP A 250 9.14 28.13 19.98
CA ASP A 250 9.12 29.22 20.92
C ASP A 250 9.43 28.83 22.38
N ALA A 251 9.74 27.55 22.63
CA ALA A 251 10.04 27.07 23.99
C ALA A 251 11.17 27.82 24.69
N ALA A 252 12.10 28.39 23.93
CA ALA A 252 13.16 29.23 24.46
C ALA A 252 12.65 30.56 25.03
N PHE A 253 11.52 31.07 24.52
CA PHE A 253 10.91 32.34 24.98
C PHE A 253 9.98 32.17 26.18
N GLU A 254 9.46 30.94 26.41
CA GLU A 254 8.59 30.64 27.55
C GLU A 254 9.36 30.58 28.89
N LYS A 255 10.65 30.18 28.85
CA LYS A 255 11.52 30.14 30.04
C LYS A 255 11.88 31.49 30.65
N GLY A 256 11.54 32.60 30.01
CA GLY A 256 11.80 33.94 30.49
C GLY A 256 10.64 34.59 31.26
N LYS A 257 9.55 33.87 31.55
CA LYS A 257 8.35 34.40 32.25
C LYS A 257 8.16 33.79 33.67
N GLN A 258 9.23 33.36 34.31
CA GLN A 258 9.24 33.00 35.74
C GLN A 258 9.93 34.09 36.55
#